data_8b1413ba6b952837087192c61bab51b3
#
_entry.id   8b1413ba6b952837087192c61bab51b3
#
_cell.length_a   1.000
_cell.length_b   1.000
_cell.length_c   1.000
_cell.angle_alpha   90.00
_cell.angle_beta   90.00
_cell.angle_gamma   90.00
#
_symmetry.space_group_name_H-M   'P 1'
#
loop_
_entity.id
_entity.type
_entity.pdbx_description
1 polymer ?
#
loop_
_entity_poly.entity_id
_entity_poly.type
_entity_poly.pdbx_seq_one_letter_code
_entity_poly.pdbx_strand_id
1 'polypeptide(L)'
;MALFSSSKPIFLRGRLITGILSAMAATNVDYKQAKTIYEFTVNDIKGEVVSLEKYKGHVCIIVNVASKCGYTDNHYTELNELYDKYSETKGLRILGFPCNQFGSQEPGGNDEICEFAKRKKVNFDMFDKVDVNGGNAHPLWKFLKHKQGGLLLDSIKWNFTKFIVDKNGIPVARYGPNTSPKDLEKDLEKYW
;
A
#
# COMPACT_ATOMS: atom_id res chain seq x y z
N MET A 1 -13.83 51.29 -60.46
CA MET A 1 -12.66 50.45 -60.09
C MET A 1 -12.69 50.39 -58.57
N ALA A 2 -13.27 49.33 -58.01
CA ALA A 2 -13.41 49.13 -56.60
C ALA A 2 -12.52 47.95 -56.15
N LEU A 3 -11.57 48.22 -55.24
CA LEU A 3 -10.68 47.25 -54.67
C LEU A 3 -11.32 46.71 -53.37
N PHE A 4 -11.71 45.46 -53.40
CA PHE A 4 -12.16 44.70 -52.22
C PHE A 4 -10.92 44.25 -51.43
N SER A 5 -10.81 44.75 -50.19
CA SER A 5 -9.87 44.25 -49.16
C SER A 5 -10.56 43.18 -48.36
N SER A 6 -10.07 41.96 -48.47
CA SER A 6 -10.53 40.80 -47.70
C SER A 6 -9.69 40.68 -46.46
N SER A 7 -10.27 41.01 -45.31
CA SER A 7 -9.69 40.73 -43.99
C SER A 7 -10.16 39.36 -43.50
N LYS A 8 -9.20 38.41 -43.32
CA LYS A 8 -9.43 37.10 -42.72
C LYS A 8 -9.50 37.22 -41.20
N PRO A 9 -10.43 36.52 -40.53
CA PRO A 9 -10.44 36.50 -39.06
C PRO A 9 -9.36 35.60 -38.50
N ILE A 10 -8.58 36.10 -37.56
CA ILE A 10 -7.60 35.38 -36.78
C ILE A 10 -8.33 34.55 -35.74
N PHE A 11 -8.36 33.24 -35.95
CA PHE A 11 -8.80 32.28 -34.93
C PHE A 11 -7.74 32.17 -33.83
N LEU A 12 -7.97 32.81 -32.72
CA LEU A 12 -7.20 32.61 -31.48
C LEU A 12 -7.57 31.22 -30.92
N ARG A 13 -6.72 30.23 -31.16
CA ARG A 13 -6.82 28.93 -30.51
C ARG A 13 -6.50 29.09 -29.01
N GLY A 14 -7.54 29.22 -28.21
CA GLY A 14 -7.42 29.06 -26.77
C GLY A 14 -6.91 27.66 -26.43
N ARG A 15 -5.65 27.57 -26.02
CA ARG A 15 -5.14 26.37 -25.32
C ARG A 15 -5.87 26.30 -23.99
N LEU A 16 -6.80 25.35 -23.87
CA LEU A 16 -7.24 24.89 -22.56
C LEU A 16 -6.02 24.33 -21.85
N ILE A 17 -5.59 25.06 -20.84
CA ILE A 17 -4.65 24.57 -19.83
C ILE A 17 -5.48 23.65 -18.91
N THR A 18 -5.63 22.38 -19.30
CA THR A 18 -5.98 21.32 -18.37
C THR A 18 -4.69 20.96 -17.63
N GLY A 19 -4.27 21.86 -16.77
CA GLY A 19 -3.11 21.72 -15.92
C GLY A 19 -3.52 21.46 -14.48
N ILE A 20 -3.31 20.24 -14.03
CA ILE A 20 -2.80 19.96 -12.68
C ILE A 20 -3.75 20.34 -11.55
N LEU A 21 -4.73 19.47 -11.29
CA LEU A 21 -5.22 19.19 -9.96
C LEU A 21 -4.88 17.72 -9.62
N SER A 22 -3.60 17.43 -9.56
CA SER A 22 -3.08 16.18 -9.00
C SER A 22 -2.13 16.56 -7.86
N ALA A 23 -2.71 17.01 -6.78
CA ALA A 23 -2.00 17.10 -5.52
C ALA A 23 -3.05 17.19 -4.39
N MET A 24 -2.92 16.26 -3.45
CA MET A 24 -3.59 16.25 -2.16
C MET A 24 -5.05 15.75 -2.16
N ALA A 25 -5.22 14.47 -2.42
CA ALA A 25 -6.28 13.74 -1.74
C ALA A 25 -5.64 12.72 -0.78
N ALA A 26 -4.83 13.17 0.16
CA ALA A 26 -4.73 12.48 1.44
C ALA A 26 -6.13 12.63 2.04
N THR A 27 -7.00 11.67 1.75
CA THR A 27 -8.33 11.64 2.34
C THR A 27 -8.13 11.65 3.84
N ASN A 28 -8.61 12.71 4.49
CA ASN A 28 -8.60 12.83 5.95
C ASN A 28 -9.66 11.86 6.51
N VAL A 29 -9.49 10.56 6.20
CA VAL A 29 -10.40 9.51 6.65
C VAL A 29 -10.26 9.38 8.15
N ASP A 30 -11.34 9.61 8.87
CA ASP A 30 -11.38 9.25 10.29
C ASP A 30 -11.33 7.71 10.40
N TYR A 31 -10.14 7.21 10.71
CA TYR A 31 -9.88 5.77 10.82
C TYR A 31 -10.78 5.06 11.84
N LYS A 32 -11.38 5.79 12.79
CA LYS A 32 -12.31 5.22 13.78
C LYS A 32 -13.69 4.96 13.19
N GLN A 33 -14.09 5.74 12.20
CA GLN A 33 -15.38 5.62 11.52
C GLN A 33 -15.30 4.73 10.28
N ALA A 34 -14.11 4.56 9.72
CA ALA A 34 -13.89 3.70 8.56
C ALA A 34 -14.31 2.25 8.85
N LYS A 35 -14.92 1.62 7.86
CA LYS A 35 -15.42 0.25 7.93
C LYS A 35 -14.49 -0.74 7.22
N THR A 36 -13.88 -0.30 6.13
CA THR A 36 -13.06 -1.13 5.26
C THR A 36 -11.76 -0.44 4.86
N ILE A 37 -10.77 -1.20 4.39
CA ILE A 37 -9.54 -0.62 3.80
C ILE A 37 -9.83 0.17 2.52
N TYR A 38 -10.95 -0.04 1.86
CA TYR A 38 -11.30 0.58 0.58
C TYR A 38 -11.52 2.10 0.67
N GLU A 39 -11.71 2.61 1.88
CA GLU A 39 -11.87 4.04 2.15
C GLU A 39 -10.54 4.80 2.16
N PHE A 40 -9.41 4.10 2.08
CA PHE A 40 -8.08 4.70 2.15
C PHE A 40 -7.42 4.80 0.77
N THR A 41 -6.62 5.84 0.62
CA THR A 41 -5.65 5.99 -0.46
C THR A 41 -4.25 5.94 0.11
N VAL A 42 -3.31 5.43 -0.66
CA VAL A 42 -1.89 5.31 -0.34
C VAL A 42 -1.07 5.76 -1.54
N ASN A 43 0.19 6.10 -1.35
CA ASN A 43 1.09 6.26 -2.48
C ASN A 43 1.80 4.93 -2.74
N ASP A 44 1.93 4.54 -4.00
CA ASP A 44 2.80 3.43 -4.37
C ASP A 44 4.29 3.81 -4.21
N ILE A 45 5.18 2.86 -4.43
CA ILE A 45 6.63 3.08 -4.30
C ILE A 45 7.19 4.15 -5.27
N LYS A 46 6.43 4.51 -6.30
CA LYS A 46 6.78 5.59 -7.25
C LYS A 46 6.16 6.94 -6.87
N GLY A 47 5.38 6.99 -5.79
CA GLY A 47 4.68 8.18 -5.33
C GLY A 47 3.34 8.44 -6.02
N GLU A 48 2.83 7.51 -6.82
CA GLU A 48 1.51 7.63 -7.44
C GLU A 48 0.40 7.28 -6.45
N VAL A 49 -0.67 8.08 -6.45
CA VAL A 49 -1.82 7.87 -5.55
C VAL A 49 -2.62 6.65 -5.99
N VAL A 50 -2.81 5.71 -5.08
CA VAL A 50 -3.54 4.45 -5.29
C VAL A 50 -4.71 4.38 -4.32
N SER A 51 -5.94 4.24 -4.83
CA SER A 51 -7.10 3.87 -4.02
C SER A 51 -7.05 2.39 -3.67
N LEU A 52 -7.22 2.05 -2.39
CA LEU A 52 -7.27 0.66 -1.98
C LEU A 52 -8.58 -0.04 -2.41
N GLU A 53 -9.53 0.68 -2.99
CA GLU A 53 -10.71 0.10 -3.62
C GLU A 53 -10.35 -0.86 -4.77
N LYS A 54 -9.17 -0.69 -5.40
CA LYS A 54 -8.68 -1.62 -6.43
C LYS A 54 -8.55 -3.07 -5.94
N TYR A 55 -8.47 -3.28 -4.62
CA TYR A 55 -8.36 -4.61 -4.01
C TYR A 55 -9.69 -5.23 -3.60
N LYS A 56 -10.80 -4.60 -3.97
CA LYS A 56 -12.14 -5.10 -3.66
C LYS A 56 -12.37 -6.50 -4.21
N GLY A 57 -12.90 -7.38 -3.35
CA GLY A 57 -13.13 -8.78 -3.71
C GLY A 57 -11.88 -9.69 -3.59
N HIS A 58 -10.75 -9.14 -3.15
CA HIS A 58 -9.52 -9.89 -2.94
C HIS A 58 -9.22 -10.05 -1.45
N VAL A 59 -8.70 -11.21 -1.06
CA VAL A 59 -8.04 -11.37 0.24
C VAL A 59 -6.68 -10.70 0.16
N CYS A 60 -6.35 -9.88 1.17
CA CYS A 60 -5.09 -9.16 1.18
C CYS A 60 -4.23 -9.52 2.39
N ILE A 61 -2.90 -9.54 2.20
CA ILE A 61 -1.91 -9.46 3.28
C ILE A 61 -1.33 -8.04 3.24
N ILE A 62 -1.50 -7.28 4.33
CA ILE A 62 -0.86 -5.97 4.48
C ILE A 62 0.27 -6.11 5.50
N VAL A 63 1.50 -5.76 5.09
CA VAL A 63 2.70 -6.02 5.89
C VAL A 63 3.64 -4.80 5.89
N ASN A 64 4.18 -4.44 7.08
CA ASN A 64 5.27 -3.47 7.14
C ASN A 64 6.62 -4.17 6.95
N VAL A 65 7.40 -3.70 6.01
CA VAL A 65 8.64 -4.35 5.58
C VAL A 65 9.87 -3.49 5.89
N ALA A 66 11.03 -4.13 5.91
CA ALA A 66 12.32 -3.47 6.05
C ALA A 66 13.43 -4.24 5.33
N SER A 67 14.41 -3.51 4.77
CA SER A 67 15.50 -4.08 3.97
C SER A 67 16.67 -4.64 4.78
N LYS A 68 16.82 -4.21 6.06
CA LYS A 68 17.98 -4.55 6.92
C LYS A 68 17.59 -5.29 8.20
N CYS A 69 16.47 -6.00 8.20
CA CYS A 69 16.00 -6.78 9.34
C CYS A 69 16.46 -8.24 9.23
N GLY A 70 16.68 -8.91 10.37
CA GLY A 70 16.99 -10.34 10.38
C GLY A 70 15.90 -11.22 9.75
N TYR A 71 14.66 -10.74 9.70
CA TYR A 71 13.54 -11.43 9.06
C TYR A 71 13.43 -11.17 7.54
N THR A 72 14.20 -10.23 6.99
CA THR A 72 14.03 -9.73 5.61
C THR A 72 14.08 -10.85 4.58
N ASP A 73 15.13 -11.65 4.58
CA ASP A 73 15.35 -12.66 3.55
C ASP A 73 14.26 -13.72 3.54
N ASN A 74 13.95 -14.26 4.70
CA ASN A 74 12.92 -15.29 4.83
C ASN A 74 11.53 -14.75 4.47
N HIS A 75 11.15 -13.61 5.01
CA HIS A 75 9.80 -13.07 4.80
C HIS A 75 9.54 -12.64 3.37
N TYR A 76 10.51 -11.99 2.70
CA TYR A 76 10.34 -11.64 1.28
C TYR A 76 10.25 -12.88 0.40
N THR A 77 11.07 -13.91 0.68
CA THR A 77 11.01 -15.17 -0.05
C THR A 77 9.63 -15.82 0.09
N GLU A 78 9.15 -15.99 1.31
CA GLU A 78 7.88 -16.65 1.56
C GLU A 78 6.67 -15.83 1.10
N LEU A 79 6.73 -14.48 1.15
CA LEU A 79 5.68 -13.61 0.59
C LEU A 79 5.62 -13.76 -0.94
N ASN A 80 6.77 -13.82 -1.62
CA ASN A 80 6.81 -14.08 -3.06
C ASN A 80 6.21 -15.47 -3.39
N GLU A 81 6.58 -16.52 -2.65
CA GLU A 81 6.05 -17.87 -2.83
C GLU A 81 4.52 -17.92 -2.64
N LEU A 82 4.00 -17.25 -1.62
CA LEU A 82 2.55 -17.13 -1.40
C LEU A 82 1.86 -16.41 -2.54
N TYR A 83 2.47 -15.32 -3.01
CA TYR A 83 1.92 -14.56 -4.11
C TYR A 83 1.89 -15.36 -5.41
N ASP A 84 2.99 -16.03 -5.76
CA ASP A 84 3.08 -16.90 -6.92
C ASP A 84 2.03 -18.03 -6.88
N LYS A 85 1.82 -18.62 -5.71
CA LYS A 85 0.89 -19.72 -5.52
C LYS A 85 -0.58 -19.31 -5.61
N TYR A 86 -0.94 -18.14 -5.07
CA TYR A 86 -2.32 -17.78 -4.80
C TYR A 86 -2.84 -16.52 -5.51
N SER A 87 -1.98 -15.70 -6.13
CA SER A 87 -2.43 -14.47 -6.80
C SER A 87 -3.42 -14.72 -7.94
N GLU A 88 -3.13 -15.74 -8.77
CA GLU A 88 -3.99 -16.10 -9.90
C GLU A 88 -5.09 -17.09 -9.50
N THR A 89 -4.78 -18.05 -8.62
CA THR A 89 -5.69 -19.14 -8.29
C THR A 89 -6.77 -18.77 -7.29
N LYS A 90 -6.45 -17.85 -6.35
CA LYS A 90 -7.33 -17.42 -5.25
C LYS A 90 -7.54 -15.91 -5.20
N GLY A 91 -6.84 -15.16 -6.03
CA GLY A 91 -6.91 -13.71 -6.06
C GLY A 91 -6.22 -13.05 -4.88
N LEU A 92 -5.22 -13.69 -4.25
CA LEU A 92 -4.44 -13.09 -3.16
C LEU A 92 -3.76 -11.80 -3.64
N ARG A 93 -3.77 -10.77 -2.79
CA ARG A 93 -2.98 -9.55 -2.98
C ARG A 93 -2.10 -9.31 -1.77
N ILE A 94 -0.85 -8.90 -2.00
CA ILE A 94 0.09 -8.57 -0.93
C ILE A 94 0.50 -7.11 -1.09
N LEU A 95 0.42 -6.36 0.02
CA LEU A 95 0.67 -4.93 0.09
C LEU A 95 1.83 -4.69 1.07
N GLY A 96 3.02 -4.43 0.52
CA GLY A 96 4.24 -4.18 1.29
C GLY A 96 4.47 -2.70 1.56
N PHE A 97 4.51 -2.31 2.83
CA PHE A 97 4.75 -0.93 3.26
C PHE A 97 6.11 -0.82 3.96
N PRO A 98 7.12 -0.20 3.36
CA PRO A 98 8.39 0.06 4.03
C PRO A 98 8.20 0.94 5.26
N CYS A 99 8.92 0.62 6.35
CA CYS A 99 8.83 1.36 7.61
C CYS A 99 10.17 1.42 8.34
N ASN A 100 10.64 2.62 8.69
CA ASN A 100 11.94 2.81 9.36
C ASN A 100 11.85 2.93 10.89
N GLN A 101 10.67 2.72 11.48
CA GLN A 101 10.46 2.93 12.93
C GLN A 101 11.06 1.84 13.83
N PHE A 102 11.55 0.74 13.25
CA PHE A 102 12.07 -0.39 14.02
C PHE A 102 13.56 -0.59 13.75
N GLY A 103 14.37 -0.13 14.69
CA GLY A 103 15.84 -0.25 14.63
C GLY A 103 16.47 0.48 13.45
N SER A 104 15.79 1.46 12.84
CA SER A 104 16.26 2.16 11.63
C SER A 104 16.64 1.20 10.50
N GLN A 105 15.87 0.13 10.34
CA GLN A 105 16.18 -0.96 9.40
C GLN A 105 15.64 -0.76 7.98
N GLU A 106 15.02 0.40 7.71
CA GLU A 106 14.62 0.85 6.36
C GLU A 106 15.07 2.29 6.10
N PRO A 107 16.41 2.58 6.14
CA PRO A 107 16.92 3.94 6.09
C PRO A 107 16.81 4.58 4.71
N GLY A 108 16.78 3.79 3.65
CA GLY A 108 16.78 4.24 2.26
C GLY A 108 15.55 5.04 1.86
N GLY A 109 15.64 5.84 0.81
CA GLY A 109 14.50 6.44 0.13
C GLY A 109 13.77 5.43 -0.76
N ASN A 110 12.66 5.86 -1.37
CA ASN A 110 11.84 4.98 -2.21
C ASN A 110 12.63 4.38 -3.39
N ASP A 111 13.55 5.12 -4.00
CA ASP A 111 14.37 4.61 -5.10
C ASP A 111 15.25 3.44 -4.65
N GLU A 112 15.91 3.59 -3.50
CA GLU A 112 16.76 2.53 -2.92
C GLU A 112 15.95 1.30 -2.51
N ILE A 113 14.74 1.52 -1.98
CA ILE A 113 13.80 0.46 -1.62
C ILE A 113 13.30 -0.25 -2.87
N CYS A 114 12.99 0.49 -3.94
CA CYS A 114 12.59 -0.07 -5.23
C CYS A 114 13.70 -0.97 -5.82
N GLU A 115 14.95 -0.51 -5.81
CA GLU A 115 16.08 -1.32 -6.26
C GLU A 115 16.31 -2.56 -5.37
N PHE A 116 16.11 -2.43 -4.05
CA PHE A 116 16.15 -3.57 -3.14
C PHE A 116 15.04 -4.58 -3.48
N ALA A 117 13.80 -4.13 -3.66
CA ALA A 117 12.67 -4.98 -4.03
C ALA A 117 12.91 -5.72 -5.35
N LYS A 118 13.49 -5.06 -6.35
CA LYS A 118 13.91 -5.71 -7.62
C LYS A 118 14.92 -6.82 -7.39
N ARG A 119 15.95 -6.57 -6.55
CA ARG A 119 16.95 -7.63 -6.23
C ARG A 119 16.32 -8.80 -5.50
N LYS A 120 15.31 -8.56 -4.67
CA LYS A 120 14.53 -9.62 -3.99
C LYS A 120 13.45 -10.25 -4.87
N LYS A 121 13.34 -9.80 -6.15
CA LYS A 121 12.35 -10.29 -7.12
C LYS A 121 10.92 -10.17 -6.57
N VAL A 122 10.65 -9.07 -5.86
CA VAL A 122 9.31 -8.83 -5.31
C VAL A 122 8.32 -8.76 -6.45
N ASN A 123 7.27 -9.57 -6.38
CA ASN A 123 6.24 -9.75 -7.41
C ASN A 123 4.86 -9.24 -6.96
N PHE A 124 4.79 -8.61 -5.81
CA PHE A 124 3.59 -8.01 -5.22
C PHE A 124 3.70 -6.48 -5.10
N ASP A 125 2.60 -5.82 -4.73
CA ASP A 125 2.52 -4.36 -4.68
C ASP A 125 3.35 -3.77 -3.53
N MET A 126 4.26 -2.83 -3.86
CA MET A 126 5.04 -2.07 -2.89
C MET A 126 4.57 -0.63 -2.86
N PHE A 127 4.53 -0.06 -1.65
CA PHE A 127 4.04 1.29 -1.40
C PHE A 127 5.14 2.21 -0.86
N ASP A 128 4.82 3.50 -0.78
CA ASP A 128 5.67 4.52 -0.18
C ASP A 128 5.99 4.17 1.28
N LYS A 129 7.17 4.60 1.73
CA LYS A 129 7.58 4.42 3.13
C LYS A 129 6.67 5.22 4.05
N VAL A 130 6.16 4.55 5.10
CA VAL A 130 5.20 5.14 6.03
C VAL A 130 5.58 4.91 7.48
N ASP A 131 5.06 5.76 8.36
CA ASP A 131 4.98 5.47 9.78
C ASP A 131 3.76 4.61 10.09
N VAL A 132 3.97 3.58 10.89
CA VAL A 132 2.90 2.66 11.34
C VAL A 132 2.47 2.92 12.77
N ASN A 133 3.26 3.67 13.56
CA ASN A 133 3.01 4.04 14.95
C ASN A 133 3.12 5.56 15.17
N GLY A 134 2.58 6.02 16.30
CA GLY A 134 2.62 7.42 16.70
C GLY A 134 1.60 8.31 16.00
N GLY A 135 1.72 9.62 16.24
CA GLY A 135 0.79 10.62 15.71
C GLY A 135 0.79 10.68 14.18
N ASN A 136 1.97 10.52 13.58
CA ASN A 136 2.18 10.57 12.13
C ASN A 136 1.88 9.25 11.41
N ALA A 137 1.45 8.20 12.13
CA ALA A 137 1.11 6.93 11.49
C ALA A 137 0.07 7.14 10.40
N HIS A 138 0.28 6.49 9.25
CA HIS A 138 -0.64 6.56 8.13
C HIS A 138 -2.06 6.13 8.55
N PRO A 139 -3.14 6.81 8.10
CA PRO A 139 -4.51 6.49 8.50
C PRO A 139 -4.90 5.02 8.32
N LEU A 140 -4.47 4.38 7.24
CA LEU A 140 -4.64 2.93 7.05
C LEU A 140 -4.08 2.12 8.23
N TRP A 141 -2.87 2.44 8.70
CA TRP A 141 -2.23 1.71 9.80
C TRP A 141 -2.91 1.97 11.14
N LYS A 142 -3.44 3.18 11.34
CA LYS A 142 -4.32 3.47 12.50
C LYS A 142 -5.59 2.62 12.46
N PHE A 143 -6.21 2.48 11.28
CA PHE A 143 -7.38 1.65 11.06
C PHE A 143 -7.10 0.16 11.30
N LEU A 144 -6.04 -0.39 10.70
CA LEU A 144 -5.65 -1.79 10.87
C LEU A 144 -5.46 -2.14 12.35
N LYS A 145 -4.74 -1.28 13.09
CA LYS A 145 -4.54 -1.43 14.53
C LYS A 145 -5.83 -1.30 15.34
N HIS A 146 -6.73 -0.41 14.92
CA HIS A 146 -8.02 -0.23 15.57
C HIS A 146 -8.94 -1.45 15.42
N LYS A 147 -8.93 -2.09 14.25
CA LYS A 147 -9.74 -3.28 13.97
C LYS A 147 -9.13 -4.56 14.52
N GLN A 148 -7.81 -4.68 14.48
CA GLN A 148 -7.05 -5.84 14.98
C GLN A 148 -5.97 -5.35 15.94
N GLY A 149 -6.39 -5.03 17.17
CA GLY A 149 -5.49 -4.61 18.24
C GLY A 149 -4.49 -5.68 18.65
N GLY A 150 -3.44 -5.27 19.33
CA GLY A 150 -2.51 -6.21 19.99
C GLY A 150 -3.05 -6.66 21.35
N LEU A 151 -2.50 -7.76 21.85
CA LEU A 151 -2.94 -8.38 23.12
C LEU A 151 -2.91 -7.42 24.34
N LEU A 152 -1.96 -6.48 24.38
CA LEU A 152 -1.81 -5.51 25.47
C LEU A 152 -1.78 -4.06 24.97
N LEU A 153 -1.29 -3.83 23.77
CA LEU A 153 -1.15 -2.51 23.14
C LEU A 153 -1.39 -2.64 21.64
N ASP A 154 -2.09 -1.68 21.05
CA ASP A 154 -2.41 -1.69 19.62
C ASP A 154 -1.19 -1.39 18.73
N SER A 155 -0.09 -0.85 19.28
CA SER A 155 1.10 -0.52 18.51
C SER A 155 1.70 -1.73 17.79
N ILE A 156 2.21 -1.50 16.59
CA ILE A 156 3.05 -2.46 15.87
C ILE A 156 4.35 -2.61 16.66
N LYS A 157 4.76 -3.86 16.90
CA LYS A 157 5.89 -4.15 17.78
C LYS A 157 7.22 -4.23 17.03
N TRP A 158 7.18 -4.68 15.76
CA TRP A 158 8.40 -4.86 14.95
C TRP A 158 8.09 -4.90 13.46
N ASN A 159 9.15 -4.91 12.63
CA ASN A 159 9.06 -5.18 11.19
C ASN A 159 8.33 -6.49 10.92
N PHE A 160 7.75 -6.61 9.74
CA PHE A 160 7.03 -7.80 9.26
C PHE A 160 5.83 -8.21 10.13
N THR A 161 5.16 -7.23 10.76
CA THR A 161 3.81 -7.44 11.26
C THR A 161 2.85 -7.52 10.07
N LYS A 162 2.01 -8.53 10.04
CA LYS A 162 1.10 -8.83 8.93
C LYS A 162 -0.34 -8.77 9.39
N PHE A 163 -1.20 -8.19 8.55
CA PHE A 163 -2.65 -8.24 8.71
C PHE A 163 -3.25 -9.02 7.55
N ILE A 164 -4.19 -9.93 7.84
CA ILE A 164 -5.07 -10.51 6.83
C ILE A 164 -6.31 -9.62 6.74
N VAL A 165 -6.69 -9.27 5.53
CA VAL A 165 -7.90 -8.53 5.21
C VAL A 165 -8.75 -9.40 4.29
N ASP A 166 -10.03 -9.57 4.62
CA ASP A 166 -10.96 -10.38 3.84
C ASP A 166 -11.40 -9.69 2.53
N LYS A 167 -12.20 -10.38 1.72
CA LYS A 167 -12.73 -9.89 0.43
C LYS A 167 -13.64 -8.66 0.57
N ASN A 168 -14.12 -8.36 1.78
CA ASN A 168 -14.94 -7.19 2.07
C ASN A 168 -14.10 -5.99 2.54
N GLY A 169 -12.77 -6.15 2.61
CA GLY A 169 -11.85 -5.11 3.07
C GLY A 169 -11.78 -4.98 4.59
N ILE A 170 -12.19 -6.01 5.33
CA ILE A 170 -12.20 -6.01 6.79
C ILE A 170 -10.94 -6.71 7.30
N PRO A 171 -10.12 -6.06 8.14
CA PRO A 171 -9.01 -6.74 8.81
C PRO A 171 -9.54 -7.82 9.76
N VAL A 172 -9.12 -9.07 9.55
CA VAL A 172 -9.65 -10.26 10.26
C VAL A 172 -8.62 -10.95 11.14
N ALA A 173 -7.33 -10.71 10.92
CA ALA A 173 -6.26 -11.27 11.74
C ALA A 173 -5.01 -10.41 11.72
N ARG A 174 -4.16 -10.55 12.75
CA ARG A 174 -2.88 -9.88 12.89
C ARG A 174 -1.82 -10.85 13.41
N TYR A 175 -0.63 -10.82 12.81
CA TYR A 175 0.50 -11.68 13.13
C TYR A 175 1.78 -10.86 13.30
N GLY A 176 2.57 -11.20 14.30
CA GLY A 176 3.90 -10.63 14.51
C GLY A 176 4.96 -11.23 13.56
N PRO A 177 6.23 -10.78 13.67
CA PRO A 177 7.31 -11.28 12.84
C PRO A 177 7.63 -12.76 13.05
N ASN A 178 7.38 -13.30 14.24
CA ASN A 178 7.68 -14.70 14.57
C ASN A 178 6.78 -15.70 13.83
N THR A 179 5.62 -15.27 13.32
CA THR A 179 4.80 -16.07 12.42
C THR A 179 5.30 -15.86 11.01
N SER A 180 5.80 -16.89 10.36
CA SER A 180 6.29 -16.78 8.99
C SER A 180 5.12 -16.52 8.02
N PRO A 181 5.35 -15.89 6.86
CA PRO A 181 4.29 -15.72 5.87
C PRO A 181 3.65 -17.04 5.45
N LYS A 182 4.42 -18.09 5.31
CA LYS A 182 3.93 -19.43 4.95
C LYS A 182 2.95 -20.00 5.98
N ASP A 183 3.15 -19.71 7.26
CA ASP A 183 2.24 -20.17 8.32
C ASP A 183 0.84 -19.56 8.20
N LEU A 184 0.69 -18.44 7.44
CA LEU A 184 -0.61 -17.80 7.21
C LEU A 184 -1.53 -18.61 6.28
N GLU A 185 -1.02 -19.58 5.53
CA GLU A 185 -1.81 -20.36 4.56
C GLU A 185 -3.10 -20.91 5.18
N LYS A 186 -2.99 -21.53 6.36
CA LYS A 186 -4.13 -22.14 7.06
C LYS A 186 -5.24 -21.13 7.42
N ASP A 187 -4.83 -19.90 7.69
CA ASP A 187 -5.79 -18.85 8.02
C ASP A 187 -6.35 -18.18 6.78
N LEU A 188 -5.55 -18.03 5.72
CA LEU A 188 -6.00 -17.53 4.42
C LEU A 188 -7.09 -18.43 3.81
N GLU A 189 -7.01 -19.76 3.98
CA GLU A 189 -8.01 -20.71 3.49
C GLU A 189 -9.44 -20.41 3.97
N LYS A 190 -9.60 -19.75 5.10
CA LYS A 190 -10.90 -19.38 5.67
C LYS A 190 -11.59 -18.23 4.93
N TYR A 191 -10.85 -17.50 4.07
CA TYR A 191 -11.30 -16.26 3.47
C TYR A 191 -11.33 -16.30 1.92
N TRP A 192 -10.90 -17.42 1.31
CA TRP A 192 -10.94 -17.59 -0.16
C TRP A 192 -12.33 -17.50 -0.78
#